data_5cb93f7e63582633dc56a91265053925
#
_entry.id   5cb93f7e63582633dc56a91265053925
#
_cell.length_a   1.000
_cell.length_b   1.000
_cell.length_c   1.000
_cell.angle_alpha   90.00
_cell.angle_beta   90.00
_cell.angle_gamma   90.00
#
_symmetry.space_group_name_H-M   'P 1'
#
loop_
_entity.id
_entity.type
_entity.pdbx_description
1 polymer ?
#
loop_
_entity_poly.entity_id
_entity_poly.type
_entity_poly.pdbx_seq_one_letter_code
_entity_poly.pdbx_strand_id
1 'polypeptide(L)'
;MPLQIGPCDAWPVSLCCDVPEGMEQDEVDRWARVASQILWGLSGRRWGPCPVTVRPCRRSCGDSDFFSFQTGTGTGPWIPYIGSDGIWRNASTCGCKSDCSCGELSEVYLPGPVYDVVEVLVDGEALVPEAYRVDSAGLLVRTDGEPWPDCQDMAAPTSEPGTFAVTYRWGLPLDDAAIAAVSDLTCHFLKGCSPGGCGCKTPRGVTRMVRQGMEMELPDPTLLFSEGRTGLPMADLWLATVNPYRMTSPSRAYSPDYKRPRVTTWP
;
A
#
# COMPACT_ATOMS: atom_id res chain seq x y z
N MET A 1 2.94 -11.52 -6.31
CA MET A 1 3.61 -10.21 -6.26
C MET A 1 4.97 -10.40 -5.63
N PRO A 2 6.04 -9.87 -6.22
CA PRO A 2 7.33 -9.86 -5.54
C PRO A 2 7.19 -9.06 -4.24
N LEU A 3 7.92 -9.49 -3.21
CA LEU A 3 7.96 -8.78 -1.93
C LEU A 3 8.54 -7.39 -2.16
N GLN A 4 7.78 -6.35 -1.87
CA GLN A 4 8.27 -4.99 -1.92
C GLN A 4 9.20 -4.75 -0.72
N ILE A 5 10.47 -4.48 -1.02
CA ILE A 5 11.52 -4.32 0.00
C ILE A 5 11.68 -2.86 0.43
N GLY A 6 11.14 -1.92 -0.36
CA GLY A 6 11.25 -0.47 -0.09
C GLY A 6 10.18 0.32 -0.82
N PRO A 7 10.24 1.65 -0.77
CA PRO A 7 9.42 2.51 -1.61
C PRO A 7 9.80 2.31 -3.08
N CYS A 8 8.90 2.66 -4.01
CA CYS A 8 9.15 2.51 -5.44
C CYS A 8 10.26 3.45 -5.91
N ASP A 9 10.26 4.66 -5.40
CA ASP A 9 11.25 5.69 -5.67
C ASP A 9 11.90 6.16 -4.37
N ALA A 10 13.13 6.67 -4.47
CA ALA A 10 13.74 7.39 -3.37
C ALA A 10 12.88 8.61 -3.03
N TRP A 11 12.68 8.87 -1.76
CA TRP A 11 11.97 10.07 -1.33
C TRP A 11 12.80 11.31 -1.66
N PRO A 12 12.17 12.41 -2.04
CA PRO A 12 12.87 13.65 -2.31
C PRO A 12 13.59 14.11 -1.05
N VAL A 13 14.83 14.58 -1.20
CA VAL A 13 15.63 15.11 -0.11
C VAL A 13 15.92 16.59 -0.33
N SER A 14 15.83 17.36 0.74
CA SER A 14 16.26 18.75 0.80
C SER A 14 17.34 18.84 1.89
N LEU A 15 18.60 18.64 1.47
CA LEU A 15 19.71 18.56 2.43
C LEU A 15 19.93 19.89 3.10
N CYS A 16 19.92 19.89 4.44
CA CYS A 16 20.30 21.04 5.28
C CYS A 16 21.72 20.92 5.86
N CYS A 17 22.50 19.97 5.34
CA CYS A 17 23.90 19.78 5.68
C CYS A 17 24.78 19.96 4.44
N ASP A 18 26.03 20.33 4.67
CA ASP A 18 27.03 20.37 3.61
C ASP A 18 27.34 18.95 3.15
N VAL A 19 27.32 18.74 1.83
CA VAL A 19 27.79 17.49 1.24
C VAL A 19 29.32 17.44 1.37
N PRO A 20 29.91 16.35 1.86
CA PRO A 20 31.35 16.23 2.00
C PRO A 20 32.09 16.45 0.67
N GLU A 21 33.20 17.17 0.70
CA GLU A 21 34.03 17.43 -0.48
C GLU A 21 34.46 16.11 -1.14
N GLY A 22 34.28 16.02 -2.45
CA GLY A 22 34.66 14.85 -3.25
C GLY A 22 33.62 13.73 -3.29
N MET A 23 32.45 13.90 -2.66
CA MET A 23 31.36 12.96 -2.77
C MET A 23 30.58 13.16 -4.08
N GLU A 24 30.40 12.09 -4.83
CA GLU A 24 29.63 12.12 -6.08
C GLU A 24 28.11 12.13 -5.79
N GLN A 25 27.33 12.72 -6.71
CA GLN A 25 25.85 12.78 -6.58
C GLN A 25 25.24 11.39 -6.46
N ASP A 26 25.73 10.40 -7.19
CA ASP A 26 25.28 9.01 -7.12
C ASP A 26 25.40 8.41 -5.72
N GLU A 27 26.39 8.85 -4.95
CA GLU A 27 26.58 8.44 -3.57
C GLU A 27 25.55 9.09 -2.64
N VAL A 28 25.27 10.37 -2.85
CA VAL A 28 24.19 11.08 -2.14
C VAL A 28 22.85 10.41 -2.40
N ASP A 29 22.57 10.12 -3.68
CA ASP A 29 21.31 9.45 -4.10
C ASP A 29 21.20 8.03 -3.51
N ARG A 30 22.33 7.32 -3.38
CA ARG A 30 22.37 6.02 -2.73
C ARG A 30 21.98 6.13 -1.25
N TRP A 31 22.50 7.10 -0.53
CA TRP A 31 22.16 7.30 0.88
C TRP A 31 20.74 7.80 1.08
N ALA A 32 20.23 8.62 0.16
CA ALA A 32 18.81 9.02 0.13
C ALA A 32 17.89 7.80 -0.05
N ARG A 33 18.24 6.86 -0.93
CA ARG A 33 17.49 5.60 -1.08
C ARG A 33 17.52 4.75 0.19
N VAL A 34 18.68 4.62 0.85
CA VAL A 34 18.80 3.88 2.11
C VAL A 34 17.95 4.52 3.21
N ALA A 35 18.02 5.85 3.36
CA ALA A 35 17.21 6.59 4.32
C ALA A 35 15.70 6.40 4.05
N SER A 36 15.31 6.49 2.78
CA SER A 36 13.92 6.25 2.35
C SER A 36 13.43 4.85 2.69
N GLN A 37 14.24 3.82 2.47
CA GLN A 37 13.90 2.43 2.80
C GLN A 37 13.70 2.23 4.30
N ILE A 38 14.57 2.82 5.12
CA ILE A 38 14.48 2.74 6.58
C ILE A 38 13.20 3.42 7.06
N LEU A 39 12.97 4.67 6.67
CA LEU A 39 11.77 5.42 7.08
C LEU A 39 10.48 4.79 6.55
N TRP A 40 10.49 4.28 5.32
CA TRP A 40 9.37 3.52 4.77
C TRP A 40 9.04 2.28 5.63
N GLY A 41 10.08 1.53 6.04
CA GLY A 41 9.92 0.37 6.91
C GLY A 41 9.34 0.74 8.28
N LEU A 42 9.84 1.80 8.89
CA LEU A 42 9.44 2.27 10.22
C LEU A 42 8.07 2.98 10.22
N SER A 43 7.64 3.57 9.10
CA SER A 43 6.35 4.26 8.96
C SER A 43 5.17 3.34 8.61
N GLY A 44 5.36 2.02 8.67
CA GLY A 44 4.32 1.03 8.38
C GLY A 44 4.11 0.76 6.90
N ARG A 45 5.08 1.07 6.06
CA ARG A 45 5.13 0.73 4.61
C ARG A 45 3.99 1.31 3.78
N ARG A 46 3.53 2.51 4.12
CA ARG A 46 2.37 3.15 3.46
C ARG A 46 2.71 4.45 2.73
N TRP A 47 3.89 4.99 2.94
CA TRP A 47 4.28 6.31 2.43
C TRP A 47 5.07 6.21 1.12
N GLY A 48 4.86 7.19 0.24
CA GLY A 48 5.39 7.18 -1.11
C GLY A 48 4.49 6.38 -2.06
N PRO A 49 3.69 7.05 -2.92
CA PRO A 49 2.77 6.38 -3.84
C PRO A 49 3.50 5.50 -4.84
N CYS A 50 3.08 4.24 -4.96
CA CYS A 50 3.66 3.25 -5.85
C CYS A 50 2.65 2.73 -6.85
N PRO A 51 2.98 2.58 -8.14
CA PRO A 51 2.07 2.00 -9.11
C PRO A 51 1.84 0.51 -8.81
N VAL A 52 0.58 0.13 -8.79
CA VAL A 52 0.14 -1.25 -8.58
C VAL A 52 -1.01 -1.54 -9.51
N THR A 53 -0.96 -2.68 -10.18
CA THR A 53 -2.05 -3.16 -11.02
C THR A 53 -2.80 -4.26 -10.28
N VAL A 54 -4.11 -4.09 -10.17
CA VAL A 54 -5.00 -5.09 -9.59
C VAL A 54 -6.03 -5.53 -10.63
N ARG A 55 -6.53 -6.74 -10.45
CA ARG A 55 -7.66 -7.29 -11.21
C ARG A 55 -8.80 -7.48 -10.23
N PRO A 56 -9.74 -6.51 -10.12
CA PRO A 56 -10.71 -6.48 -9.04
C PRO A 56 -11.66 -7.67 -9.05
N CYS A 57 -12.22 -8.00 -10.20
CA CYS A 57 -13.06 -9.17 -10.36
C CYS A 57 -12.19 -10.42 -10.53
N ARG A 58 -12.33 -11.39 -9.63
CA ARG A 58 -11.57 -12.64 -9.66
C ARG A 58 -12.42 -13.85 -10.05
N ARG A 59 -13.66 -13.63 -10.41
CA ARG A 59 -14.55 -14.68 -10.87
C ARG A 59 -14.19 -15.03 -12.31
N SER A 60 -14.01 -16.31 -12.61
CA SER A 60 -13.85 -16.78 -13.98
C SER A 60 -15.18 -16.75 -14.71
N CYS A 61 -15.20 -16.24 -15.94
CA CYS A 61 -16.38 -16.28 -16.78
C CYS A 61 -16.75 -17.70 -17.22
N GLY A 62 -15.81 -18.65 -17.14
CA GLY A 62 -16.03 -20.06 -17.46
C GLY A 62 -16.58 -20.88 -16.28
N ASP A 63 -16.55 -20.35 -15.06
CA ASP A 63 -17.16 -20.99 -13.89
C ASP A 63 -18.70 -20.75 -13.90
N SER A 64 -19.34 -21.08 -15.02
CA SER A 64 -20.76 -21.24 -15.04
C SER A 64 -21.11 -22.44 -14.15
N ASP A 65 -21.60 -22.15 -12.95
CA ASP A 65 -22.70 -22.93 -12.43
C ASP A 65 -22.46 -24.27 -11.80
N PHE A 66 -21.74 -24.31 -10.72
CA PHE A 66 -22.08 -25.36 -9.78
C PHE A 66 -23.22 -24.94 -8.82
N PHE A 67 -23.65 -23.68 -8.84
CA PHE A 67 -24.77 -23.16 -8.04
C PHE A 67 -25.74 -22.25 -8.81
N SER A 68 -25.84 -22.39 -10.12
CA SER A 68 -26.96 -21.84 -10.86
C SER A 68 -28.18 -22.72 -10.60
N PHE A 69 -28.75 -22.56 -9.44
CA PHE A 69 -30.11 -23.04 -9.25
C PHE A 69 -31.00 -22.14 -10.10
N GLN A 70 -31.54 -22.76 -11.16
CA GLN A 70 -32.50 -22.23 -12.12
C GLN A 70 -33.53 -21.28 -11.50
N THR A 71 -33.21 -20.02 -11.42
CA THR A 71 -34.22 -18.95 -11.52
C THR A 71 -33.53 -17.81 -12.22
N GLY A 72 -33.88 -17.68 -13.51
CA GLY A 72 -33.32 -16.68 -14.39
C GLY A 72 -33.24 -15.32 -13.74
N THR A 73 -32.14 -14.62 -14.07
CA THR A 73 -31.80 -13.23 -13.78
C THR A 73 -31.04 -12.89 -12.50
N GLY A 74 -30.38 -13.81 -11.82
CA GLY A 74 -29.58 -13.41 -10.65
C GLY A 74 -28.36 -14.30 -10.45
N THR A 75 -27.20 -13.71 -10.37
CA THR A 75 -25.88 -14.36 -10.27
C THR A 75 -25.53 -14.91 -8.87
N GLY A 76 -26.50 -15.23 -8.03
CA GLY A 76 -26.25 -15.83 -6.72
C GLY A 76 -27.48 -16.53 -6.15
N PRO A 77 -27.30 -17.49 -5.22
CA PRO A 77 -28.44 -18.09 -4.55
C PRO A 77 -29.21 -17.02 -3.78
N TRP A 78 -30.50 -17.00 -3.96
CA TRP A 78 -31.36 -16.15 -3.16
C TRP A 78 -31.37 -16.69 -1.72
N ILE A 79 -30.75 -15.93 -0.81
CA ILE A 79 -30.72 -16.26 0.63
C ILE A 79 -31.64 -15.28 1.34
N PRO A 80 -32.90 -15.67 1.57
CA PRO A 80 -33.87 -14.77 2.17
C PRO A 80 -33.56 -14.49 3.63
N TYR A 81 -33.68 -13.22 4.03
CA TYR A 81 -33.78 -12.82 5.42
C TYR A 81 -34.85 -11.73 5.57
N ILE A 82 -35.42 -11.62 6.76
CA ILE A 82 -36.39 -10.58 7.07
C ILE A 82 -35.64 -9.41 7.73
N GLY A 83 -35.73 -8.22 7.14
CA GLY A 83 -35.24 -7.00 7.75
C GLY A 83 -36.05 -6.61 9.00
N SER A 84 -35.54 -5.67 9.79
CA SER A 84 -36.24 -5.14 10.98
C SER A 84 -37.56 -4.44 10.66
N ASP A 85 -37.79 -4.10 9.40
CA ASP A 85 -39.00 -3.53 8.83
C ASP A 85 -40.00 -4.58 8.33
N GLY A 86 -39.72 -5.88 8.52
CA GLY A 86 -40.56 -6.98 8.07
C GLY A 86 -40.47 -7.31 6.59
N ILE A 87 -39.62 -6.66 5.82
CA ILE A 87 -39.45 -6.88 4.38
C ILE A 87 -38.44 -8.02 4.13
N TRP A 88 -38.80 -8.93 3.21
CA TRP A 88 -37.91 -9.97 2.75
C TRP A 88 -36.80 -9.38 1.85
N ARG A 89 -35.56 -9.70 2.18
CA ARG A 89 -34.37 -9.26 1.46
C ARG A 89 -33.47 -10.43 1.13
N ASN A 90 -32.61 -10.22 0.16
CA ASN A 90 -31.63 -11.22 -0.25
C ASN A 90 -30.28 -10.93 0.43
N ALA A 91 -29.83 -11.84 1.28
CA ALA A 91 -28.49 -11.82 1.84
C ALA A 91 -27.51 -12.60 0.95
N SER A 92 -27.54 -12.32 -0.35
CA SER A 92 -26.74 -13.06 -1.32
C SER A 92 -25.23 -12.83 -1.13
N THR A 93 -24.46 -13.66 -1.81
CA THR A 93 -22.99 -13.65 -1.79
C THR A 93 -22.31 -12.40 -2.35
N CYS A 94 -23.07 -11.43 -2.86
CA CYS A 94 -22.56 -10.15 -3.31
C CYS A 94 -22.32 -9.15 -2.16
N GLY A 95 -22.49 -9.54 -0.91
CA GLY A 95 -22.28 -8.67 0.25
C GLY A 95 -23.38 -7.63 0.50
N CYS A 96 -24.41 -7.59 -0.34
CA CYS A 96 -25.53 -6.69 -0.17
C CYS A 96 -26.47 -7.21 0.91
N LYS A 97 -26.54 -6.50 2.02
CA LYS A 97 -27.56 -6.70 3.07
C LYS A 97 -28.82 -5.88 2.84
N SER A 98 -28.97 -5.28 1.65
CA SER A 98 -30.07 -4.38 1.30
C SER A 98 -30.70 -4.76 -0.03
N ASP A 99 -31.50 -3.88 -0.56
CA ASP A 99 -32.31 -4.06 -1.77
C ASP A 99 -31.51 -4.06 -3.08
N CYS A 100 -30.16 -4.03 -3.00
CA CYS A 100 -29.35 -4.04 -4.20
C CYS A 100 -29.46 -5.37 -4.92
N SER A 101 -29.74 -5.30 -6.22
CA SER A 101 -29.63 -6.45 -7.11
C SER A 101 -28.15 -6.77 -7.31
N CYS A 102 -27.78 -8.05 -7.24
CA CYS A 102 -26.40 -8.49 -7.50
C CYS A 102 -26.12 -8.63 -9.00
N GLY A 103 -26.83 -7.88 -9.84
CA GLY A 103 -26.78 -8.04 -11.28
C GLY A 103 -25.71 -7.20 -12.00
N GLU A 104 -25.53 -5.98 -11.55
CA GLU A 104 -24.61 -5.05 -12.23
C GLU A 104 -23.84 -4.26 -11.18
N LEU A 105 -22.51 -4.34 -11.22
CA LEU A 105 -21.66 -3.63 -10.30
C LEU A 105 -21.31 -2.26 -10.86
N SER A 106 -21.84 -1.19 -10.27
CA SER A 106 -21.43 0.19 -10.58
C SER A 106 -20.18 0.62 -9.81
N GLU A 107 -19.80 -0.14 -8.80
CA GLU A 107 -18.67 0.20 -7.92
C GLU A 107 -17.80 -1.02 -7.62
N VAL A 108 -16.49 -0.80 -7.49
CA VAL A 108 -15.50 -1.81 -7.17
C VAL A 108 -14.53 -1.25 -6.14
N TYR A 109 -14.20 -2.05 -5.12
CA TYR A 109 -13.25 -1.65 -4.09
C TYR A 109 -11.81 -1.90 -4.53
N LEU A 110 -10.98 -0.85 -4.48
CA LEU A 110 -9.54 -0.92 -4.65
C LEU A 110 -8.86 -0.98 -3.27
N PRO A 111 -7.91 -1.92 -3.05
CA PRO A 111 -7.15 -1.96 -1.82
C PRO A 111 -6.45 -0.63 -1.53
N GLY A 112 -6.84 0.04 -0.45
CA GLY A 112 -6.32 1.36 -0.09
C GLY A 112 -5.01 1.35 0.70
N PRO A 113 -4.38 2.50 0.87
CA PRO A 113 -4.81 3.81 0.41
C PRO A 113 -4.59 4.03 -1.09
N VAL A 114 -5.58 4.51 -1.79
CA VAL A 114 -5.52 4.88 -3.21
C VAL A 114 -5.14 6.35 -3.30
N TYR A 115 -4.00 6.64 -3.96
CA TYR A 115 -3.58 8.02 -4.19
C TYR A 115 -4.28 8.60 -5.42
N ASP A 116 -4.14 7.93 -6.55
CA ASP A 116 -4.85 8.24 -7.79
C ASP A 116 -4.89 7.01 -8.71
N VAL A 117 -5.77 7.04 -9.70
CA VAL A 117 -5.87 6.00 -10.73
C VAL A 117 -5.07 6.45 -11.96
N VAL A 118 -4.19 5.58 -12.41
CA VAL A 118 -3.34 5.82 -13.59
C VAL A 118 -4.06 5.37 -14.86
N GLU A 119 -4.66 4.17 -14.81
CA GLU A 119 -5.30 3.56 -15.97
C GLU A 119 -6.34 2.52 -15.54
N VAL A 120 -7.42 2.46 -16.27
CA VAL A 120 -8.44 1.41 -16.15
C VAL A 120 -8.60 0.73 -17.49
N LEU A 121 -8.34 -0.58 -17.54
CA LEU A 121 -8.50 -1.39 -18.74
C LEU A 121 -9.73 -2.30 -18.58
N VAL A 122 -10.63 -2.27 -19.55
CA VAL A 122 -11.75 -3.20 -19.69
C VAL A 122 -11.68 -3.79 -21.08
N ASP A 123 -11.69 -5.11 -21.18
CA ASP A 123 -11.55 -5.84 -22.45
C ASP A 123 -10.30 -5.47 -23.26
N GLY A 124 -9.22 -5.12 -22.56
CA GLY A 124 -7.97 -4.68 -23.15
C GLY A 124 -7.95 -3.23 -23.63
N GLU A 125 -9.05 -2.50 -23.52
CA GLU A 125 -9.17 -1.10 -23.91
C GLU A 125 -9.13 -0.17 -22.70
N ALA A 126 -8.40 0.95 -22.83
CA ALA A 126 -8.31 1.94 -21.77
C ALA A 126 -9.59 2.80 -21.72
N LEU A 127 -10.20 2.88 -20.54
CA LEU A 127 -11.32 3.78 -20.30
C LEU A 127 -10.84 5.22 -20.18
N VAL A 128 -11.64 6.14 -20.72
CA VAL A 128 -11.40 7.58 -20.54
C VAL A 128 -11.60 7.97 -19.07
N PRO A 129 -10.81 8.92 -18.54
CA PRO A 129 -10.88 9.29 -17.12
C PRO A 129 -12.26 9.78 -16.66
N GLU A 130 -13.07 10.29 -17.58
CA GLU A 130 -14.43 10.79 -17.32
C GLU A 130 -15.44 9.66 -17.10
N ALA A 131 -15.14 8.43 -17.52
CA ALA A 131 -16.02 7.26 -17.38
C ALA A 131 -16.03 6.67 -15.97
N TYR A 132 -15.15 7.15 -15.08
CA TYR A 132 -15.08 6.67 -13.72
C TYR A 132 -14.59 7.77 -12.75
N ARG A 133 -14.83 7.54 -11.47
CA ARG A 133 -14.26 8.35 -10.39
C ARG A 133 -13.86 7.47 -9.22
N VAL A 134 -12.98 7.98 -8.38
CA VAL A 134 -12.60 7.33 -7.12
C VAL A 134 -13.24 8.09 -5.97
N ASP A 135 -14.14 7.44 -5.26
CA ASP A 135 -14.75 7.99 -4.06
C ASP A 135 -13.89 7.66 -2.81
N SER A 136 -14.22 8.27 -1.68
CA SER A 136 -13.55 8.04 -0.41
C SER A 136 -13.47 6.54 -0.09
N ALA A 137 -12.38 6.13 0.56
CA ALA A 137 -12.08 4.74 0.90
C ALA A 137 -11.71 3.81 -0.29
N GLY A 138 -11.41 4.37 -1.47
CA GLY A 138 -10.92 3.57 -2.61
C GLY A 138 -12.02 2.87 -3.39
N LEU A 139 -13.24 3.39 -3.37
CA LEU A 139 -14.31 2.93 -4.24
C LEU A 139 -14.12 3.51 -5.64
N LEU A 140 -13.91 2.64 -6.62
CA LEU A 140 -13.90 3.00 -8.04
C LEU A 140 -15.32 2.87 -8.59
N VAL A 141 -15.91 4.00 -8.91
CA VAL A 141 -17.33 4.11 -9.36
C VAL A 141 -17.37 4.41 -10.85
N ARG A 142 -18.21 3.70 -11.57
CA ARG A 142 -18.49 3.97 -12.98
C ARG A 142 -19.47 5.15 -13.14
N THR A 143 -19.19 6.06 -14.05
CA THR A 143 -19.99 7.29 -14.24
C THR A 143 -20.65 7.40 -15.62
N ASP A 144 -20.30 6.51 -16.53
CA ASP A 144 -20.86 6.46 -17.90
C ASP A 144 -22.17 5.65 -18.01
N GLY A 145 -22.63 5.05 -16.90
CA GLY A 145 -23.85 4.24 -16.86
C GLY A 145 -23.64 2.77 -17.21
N GLU A 146 -22.42 2.38 -17.57
CA GLU A 146 -22.09 0.99 -17.84
C GLU A 146 -21.66 0.27 -16.54
N PRO A 147 -21.89 -1.03 -16.38
CA PRO A 147 -21.43 -1.79 -15.24
C PRO A 147 -19.93 -2.14 -15.34
N TRP A 148 -19.33 -2.44 -14.21
CA TRP A 148 -18.04 -3.12 -14.17
C TRP A 148 -18.22 -4.61 -14.53
N PRO A 149 -17.20 -5.23 -15.16
CA PRO A 149 -17.22 -6.68 -15.42
C PRO A 149 -17.42 -7.49 -14.14
N ASP A 150 -18.38 -8.40 -14.14
CA ASP A 150 -18.67 -9.31 -13.01
C ASP A 150 -17.81 -10.58 -13.03
N CYS A 151 -17.17 -10.88 -14.14
CA CYS A 151 -16.23 -11.97 -14.32
C CYS A 151 -15.09 -11.55 -15.24
N GLN A 152 -13.99 -12.31 -15.26
CA GLN A 152 -12.89 -12.09 -16.19
C GLN A 152 -12.03 -13.34 -16.39
N ASP A 153 -11.32 -13.42 -17.51
CA ASP A 153 -10.30 -14.43 -17.72
C ASP A 153 -9.00 -14.02 -17.01
N MET A 154 -8.73 -14.65 -15.88
CA MET A 154 -7.50 -14.39 -15.11
C MET A 154 -6.23 -14.94 -15.76
N ALA A 155 -6.34 -15.85 -16.73
CA ALA A 155 -5.20 -16.42 -17.44
C ALA A 155 -4.73 -15.53 -18.60
N ALA A 156 -5.66 -14.76 -19.19
CA ALA A 156 -5.35 -13.83 -20.26
C ALA A 156 -4.56 -12.60 -19.74
N PRO A 157 -3.64 -12.05 -20.56
CA PRO A 157 -3.01 -10.77 -20.26
C PRO A 157 -4.04 -9.63 -20.25
N THR A 158 -3.75 -8.55 -19.52
CA THR A 158 -4.69 -7.44 -19.33
C THR A 158 -5.01 -6.63 -20.59
N SER A 159 -4.27 -6.87 -21.67
CA SER A 159 -4.46 -6.27 -23.00
C SER A 159 -5.43 -7.04 -23.88
N GLU A 160 -5.98 -8.16 -23.42
CA GLU A 160 -6.88 -8.99 -24.20
C GLU A 160 -8.35 -8.81 -23.77
N PRO A 161 -9.30 -9.09 -24.68
CA PRO A 161 -10.73 -9.10 -24.35
C PRO A 161 -11.06 -10.09 -23.21
N GLY A 162 -12.12 -9.81 -22.45
CA GLY A 162 -12.51 -10.61 -21.28
C GLY A 162 -11.67 -10.33 -20.04
N THR A 163 -10.94 -9.21 -20.01
CA THR A 163 -10.11 -8.82 -18.86
C THR A 163 -10.54 -7.50 -18.25
N PHE A 164 -10.28 -7.35 -16.95
CA PHE A 164 -10.50 -6.10 -16.22
C PHE A 164 -9.32 -5.84 -15.30
N ALA A 165 -8.65 -4.72 -15.48
CA ALA A 165 -7.49 -4.33 -14.69
C ALA A 165 -7.51 -2.85 -14.34
N VAL A 166 -7.05 -2.53 -13.16
CA VAL A 166 -6.91 -1.16 -12.68
C VAL A 166 -5.48 -0.95 -12.22
N THR A 167 -4.80 -0.01 -12.84
CA THR A 167 -3.49 0.47 -12.40
C THR A 167 -3.68 1.78 -11.68
N TYR A 168 -3.25 1.82 -10.42
CA TYR A 168 -3.36 3.02 -9.59
C TYR A 168 -2.11 3.16 -8.73
N ARG A 169 -1.86 4.36 -8.19
CA ARG A 169 -0.79 4.56 -7.22
C ARG A 169 -1.33 4.29 -5.82
N TRP A 170 -0.74 3.28 -5.18
CA TRP A 170 -1.04 2.90 -3.82
C TRP A 170 -0.07 3.56 -2.86
N GLY A 171 -0.57 4.22 -1.84
CA GLY A 171 0.25 4.85 -0.80
C GLY A 171 -0.23 6.25 -0.45
N LEU A 172 0.30 6.75 0.66
CA LEU A 172 0.07 8.12 1.10
C LEU A 172 1.11 9.06 0.48
N PRO A 173 0.74 10.28 0.09
CA PRO A 173 1.69 11.27 -0.39
C PRO A 173 2.68 11.65 0.72
N LEU A 174 3.90 11.98 0.32
CA LEU A 174 4.91 12.49 1.25
C LEU A 174 4.58 13.94 1.59
N ASP A 175 4.57 14.23 2.88
CA ASP A 175 4.44 15.59 3.40
C ASP A 175 5.82 16.24 3.61
N ASP A 176 5.84 17.53 3.88
CA ASP A 176 7.09 18.26 4.13
C ASP A 176 7.86 17.71 5.34
N ALA A 177 7.15 17.15 6.32
CA ALA A 177 7.78 16.54 7.49
C ALA A 177 8.46 15.21 7.13
N ALA A 178 7.90 14.42 6.20
CA ALA A 178 8.55 13.24 5.65
C ALA A 178 9.84 13.62 4.90
N ILE A 179 9.77 14.69 4.10
CA ILE A 179 10.94 15.21 3.35
C ILE A 179 12.02 15.68 4.33
N ALA A 180 11.65 16.39 5.38
CA ALA A 180 12.59 16.81 6.41
C ALA A 180 13.22 15.61 7.16
N ALA A 181 12.41 14.61 7.48
CA ALA A 181 12.86 13.40 8.16
C ALA A 181 13.86 12.58 7.32
N VAL A 182 13.57 12.37 6.03
CA VAL A 182 14.49 11.66 5.14
C VAL A 182 15.76 12.45 4.88
N SER A 183 15.66 13.78 4.83
CA SER A 183 16.81 14.67 4.65
C SER A 183 17.77 14.63 5.86
N ASP A 184 17.20 14.67 7.08
CA ASP A 184 17.97 14.56 8.33
C ASP A 184 18.71 13.22 8.41
N LEU A 185 18.03 12.11 8.11
CA LEU A 185 18.62 10.78 8.10
C LEU A 185 19.69 10.62 7.00
N THR A 186 19.44 11.19 5.81
CA THR A 186 20.43 11.21 4.73
C THR A 186 21.68 11.99 5.13
N CYS A 187 21.51 13.18 5.71
CA CYS A 187 22.62 13.97 6.24
C CYS A 187 23.41 13.21 7.30
N HIS A 188 22.75 12.46 8.15
CA HIS A 188 23.43 11.63 9.16
C HIS A 188 24.33 10.58 8.50
N PHE A 189 23.87 9.89 7.47
CA PHE A 189 24.68 8.92 6.73
C PHE A 189 25.83 9.57 5.96
N LEU A 190 25.60 10.69 5.30
CA LEU A 190 26.65 11.42 4.57
C LEU A 190 27.79 11.84 5.49
N LYS A 191 27.48 12.37 6.68
CA LYS A 191 28.49 12.72 7.69
C LYS A 191 29.24 11.51 8.23
N GLY A 192 28.55 10.36 8.35
CA GLY A 192 29.14 9.12 8.85
C GLY A 192 30.11 8.46 7.89
N CYS A 193 29.93 8.66 6.59
CA CYS A 193 30.73 8.02 5.54
C CYS A 193 31.86 8.91 5.00
N SER A 194 31.94 10.16 5.46
CA SER A 194 32.99 11.10 5.02
C SER A 194 34.38 10.68 5.53
N PRO A 195 35.42 10.65 4.66
CA PRO A 195 36.80 10.48 5.08
C PRO A 195 37.22 11.66 5.95
N GLY A 196 37.45 11.45 7.23
CA GLY A 196 37.76 12.49 8.19
C GLY A 196 36.57 13.02 9.00
N GLY A 197 35.35 12.61 8.69
CA GLY A 197 34.16 12.88 9.49
C GLY A 197 34.32 12.34 10.90
N CYS A 198 34.32 13.24 11.90
CA CYS A 198 34.52 12.90 13.31
C CYS A 198 33.31 12.24 13.99
N GLY A 199 32.37 11.67 13.20
CA GLY A 199 31.06 11.29 13.74
C GLY A 199 30.82 9.82 14.00
N CYS A 200 31.36 8.93 13.22
CA CYS A 200 30.89 7.55 13.24
C CYS A 200 31.92 6.49 13.55
N LYS A 201 33.00 6.87 14.21
CA LYS A 201 33.95 5.89 14.80
C LYS A 201 33.51 5.43 16.20
N THR A 202 32.20 5.30 16.41
CA THR A 202 31.76 4.56 17.59
C THR A 202 32.06 3.10 17.31
N PRO A 203 32.87 2.43 18.14
CA PRO A 203 33.16 1.01 17.96
C PRO A 203 31.82 0.25 17.88
N ARG A 204 31.66 -0.62 16.89
CA ARG A 204 30.47 -1.46 16.77
C ARG A 204 30.32 -2.24 18.09
N GLY A 205 29.15 -2.10 18.73
CA GLY A 205 28.85 -2.81 19.97
C GLY A 205 29.17 -2.04 21.28
N VAL A 206 29.55 -0.77 21.22
CA VAL A 206 29.65 0.05 22.44
C VAL A 206 28.32 0.75 22.69
N THR A 207 27.58 0.28 23.68
CA THR A 207 26.32 0.88 24.15
C THR A 207 26.53 1.93 25.26
N ARG A 208 27.72 1.99 25.85
CA ARG A 208 28.01 2.90 26.95
C ARG A 208 29.46 3.38 26.86
N MET A 209 29.66 4.69 26.88
CA MET A 209 30.95 5.31 26.90
C MET A 209 31.05 6.28 28.09
N VAL A 210 32.08 6.10 28.93
CA VAL A 210 32.38 7.01 30.01
C VAL A 210 33.65 7.78 29.65
N ARG A 211 33.57 9.10 29.56
CA ARG A 211 34.70 9.96 29.29
C ARG A 211 34.69 11.15 30.28
N GLN A 212 35.74 11.31 31.07
CA GLN A 212 35.93 12.42 32.01
C GLN A 212 34.72 12.66 32.94
N GLY A 213 34.12 11.58 33.46
CA GLY A 213 32.97 11.68 34.36
C GLY A 213 31.62 11.93 33.69
N MET A 214 31.58 12.09 32.36
CA MET A 214 30.34 12.06 31.58
C MET A 214 30.09 10.66 31.07
N GLU A 215 28.94 10.16 31.40
CA GLU A 215 28.42 8.89 30.90
C GLU A 215 27.49 9.17 29.72
N MET A 216 27.83 8.62 28.56
CA MET A 216 26.96 8.67 27.36
C MET A 216 26.51 7.25 27.03
N GLU A 217 25.24 7.08 26.99
CA GLU A 217 24.60 5.87 26.49
C GLU A 217 24.33 6.06 25.00
N LEU A 218 24.86 5.16 24.18
CA LEU A 218 24.68 5.21 22.75
C LEU A 218 23.50 4.25 22.40
N PRO A 219 22.53 4.68 21.61
CA PRO A 219 21.45 3.81 21.20
C PRO A 219 22.00 2.61 20.42
N ASP A 220 21.59 1.41 20.83
CA ASP A 220 21.93 0.18 20.13
C ASP A 220 21.26 0.20 18.74
N PRO A 221 22.00 0.07 17.63
CA PRO A 221 21.44 0.03 16.29
C PRO A 221 20.42 -1.08 16.09
N THR A 222 20.46 -2.16 16.88
CA THR A 222 19.47 -3.24 16.82
C THR A 222 18.13 -2.84 17.41
N LEU A 223 18.08 -1.82 18.27
CA LEU A 223 16.85 -1.27 18.84
C LEU A 223 16.08 -0.39 17.87
N LEU A 224 16.71 0.04 16.78
CA LEU A 224 16.13 0.93 15.80
C LEU A 224 14.78 0.39 15.27
N PHE A 225 14.69 -0.89 14.96
CA PHE A 225 13.47 -1.52 14.53
C PHE A 225 12.55 -1.95 15.68
N SER A 226 13.08 -2.35 16.82
CA SER A 226 12.29 -2.76 17.97
C SER A 226 11.63 -1.57 18.68
N GLU A 227 12.34 -0.44 18.75
CA GLU A 227 11.83 0.80 19.35
C GLU A 227 11.16 1.73 18.33
N GLY A 228 11.35 1.51 17.03
CA GLY A 228 10.80 2.33 15.96
C GLY A 228 11.33 3.77 16.00
N ARG A 229 12.59 3.94 16.43
CA ARG A 229 13.24 5.25 16.57
C ARG A 229 14.59 5.24 15.87
N THR A 230 14.90 6.34 15.21
CA THR A 230 16.19 6.53 14.51
C THR A 230 17.26 7.19 15.38
N GLY A 231 16.87 7.79 16.50
CA GLY A 231 17.72 8.64 17.31
C GLY A 231 17.91 10.06 16.74
N LEU A 232 17.26 10.37 15.63
CA LEU A 232 17.28 11.69 14.98
C LEU A 232 15.96 12.42 15.27
N PRO A 233 16.02 13.64 15.84
CA PRO A 233 14.81 14.32 16.32
C PRO A 233 13.73 14.51 15.25
N MET A 234 14.08 14.92 14.04
CA MET A 234 13.11 15.16 12.97
C MET A 234 12.48 13.86 12.47
N ALA A 235 13.29 12.83 12.26
CA ALA A 235 12.81 11.53 11.84
C ALA A 235 11.91 10.89 12.91
N ASP A 236 12.30 10.95 14.18
CA ASP A 236 11.56 10.35 15.28
C ASP A 236 10.24 11.10 15.55
N LEU A 237 10.23 12.44 15.43
CA LEU A 237 9.02 13.24 15.57
C LEU A 237 8.01 12.91 14.48
N TRP A 238 8.45 12.83 13.22
CA TRP A 238 7.60 12.42 12.12
C TRP A 238 7.06 11.00 12.31
N LEU A 239 7.92 10.03 12.65
CA LEU A 239 7.51 8.65 12.91
C LEU A 239 6.50 8.54 14.06
N ALA A 240 6.66 9.31 15.13
CA ALA A 240 5.70 9.36 16.23
C ALA A 240 4.33 9.90 15.80
N THR A 241 4.30 10.78 14.80
CA THR A 241 3.06 11.32 14.25
C THR A 241 2.36 10.33 13.33
N VAL A 242 3.09 9.68 12.42
CA VAL A 242 2.50 8.86 11.35
C VAL A 242 2.35 7.39 11.72
N ASN A 243 3.13 6.90 12.66
CA ASN A 243 3.10 5.52 13.15
C ASN A 243 3.26 5.41 14.68
N PRO A 244 2.37 6.05 15.46
CA PRO A 244 2.48 6.09 16.92
C PRO A 244 2.46 4.69 17.57
N TYR A 245 1.81 3.74 16.91
CA TYR A 245 1.68 2.35 17.39
C TYR A 245 2.76 1.41 16.85
N ARG A 246 3.75 1.93 16.09
CA ARG A 246 4.89 1.17 15.54
C ARG A 246 4.46 -0.05 14.72
N MET A 247 3.46 0.12 13.90
CA MET A 247 2.98 -0.94 13.02
C MET A 247 4.02 -1.24 11.94
N THR A 248 4.39 -2.51 11.81
CA THR A 248 5.39 -2.95 10.79
C THR A 248 4.80 -3.13 9.41
N SER A 249 3.48 -3.17 9.30
CA SER A 249 2.75 -3.27 8.03
C SER A 249 1.39 -2.61 8.18
N PRO A 250 0.78 -2.17 7.05
CA PRO A 250 -0.58 -1.65 7.08
C PRO A 250 -1.54 -2.70 7.64
N SER A 251 -2.52 -2.25 8.43
CA SER A 251 -3.60 -3.12 8.85
C SER A 251 -4.36 -3.62 7.62
N ARG A 252 -4.69 -4.90 7.59
CA ARG A 252 -5.50 -5.50 6.53
C ARG A 252 -6.85 -5.85 7.12
N ALA A 253 -7.89 -5.18 6.64
CA ALA A 253 -9.25 -5.61 6.87
C ALA A 253 -9.61 -6.66 5.81
N TYR A 254 -10.11 -7.80 6.25
CA TYR A 254 -10.70 -8.80 5.36
C TYR A 254 -12.21 -8.73 5.55
N SER A 255 -12.93 -8.50 4.45
CA SER A 255 -14.37 -8.68 4.49
C SER A 255 -14.67 -10.17 4.76
N PRO A 256 -15.57 -10.49 5.69
CA PRO A 256 -16.03 -11.87 5.89
C PRO A 256 -16.72 -12.42 4.64
N ASP A 257 -17.18 -11.53 3.77
CA ASP A 257 -17.83 -11.86 2.49
C ASP A 257 -16.81 -12.23 1.39
N TYR A 258 -15.54 -11.96 1.63
CA TYR A 258 -14.47 -12.37 0.71
C TYR A 258 -14.15 -13.84 0.90
N LYS A 259 -14.84 -14.69 0.14
CA LYS A 259 -14.51 -16.13 0.08
C LYS A 259 -13.18 -16.29 -0.65
N ARG A 260 -12.13 -16.62 0.08
CA ARG A 260 -10.91 -17.13 -0.55
C ARG A 260 -11.28 -18.40 -1.32
N PRO A 261 -10.90 -18.53 -2.61
CA PRO A 261 -11.00 -19.82 -3.28
C PRO A 261 -10.26 -20.85 -2.41
N ARG A 262 -10.96 -21.88 -1.97
CA ARG A 262 -10.34 -23.01 -1.28
C ARG A 262 -9.53 -23.76 -2.34
N VAL A 263 -8.23 -23.53 -2.35
CA VAL A 263 -7.34 -24.42 -3.06
C VAL A 263 -7.26 -25.69 -2.23
N THR A 264 -8.07 -26.66 -2.54
CA THR A 264 -7.90 -28.03 -2.06
C THR A 264 -6.83 -28.67 -2.91
N THR A 265 -5.56 -28.47 -2.53
CA THR A 265 -4.50 -29.38 -2.97
C THR A 265 -4.65 -30.64 -2.14
N TRP A 266 -5.19 -31.67 -2.75
CA TRP A 266 -4.97 -33.02 -2.28
C TRP A 266 -3.62 -33.48 -2.84
N PRO A 267 -2.76 -34.11 -2.02
CA PRO A 267 -1.55 -34.73 -2.51
C PRO A 267 -1.87 -35.88 -3.48
#